data_de4406fa62bf4ea12c595e0b9c061399
#
_entry.id   de4406fa62bf4ea12c595e0b9c061399
#
_cell.length_a   1.000
_cell.length_b   1.000
_cell.length_c   1.000
_cell.angle_alpha   90.00
_cell.angle_beta   90.00
_cell.angle_gamma   90.00
#
_symmetry.space_group_name_H-M   'P 1'
#
loop_
_entity.id
_entity.type
_entity.pdbx_description
1 polymer ?
#
loop_
_entity_poly.entity_id
_entity_poly.type
_entity_poly.pdbx_seq_one_letter_code
_entity_poly.pdbx_strand_id
1 'polypeptide(L)'
;QIAEGGPITITHPDIIRYFMTIPEACQLVLEAGAMGNGGEIYIFDMGKPVKIIDLARKMIKLAGFIPEKDIKIQIVGLRPGEKLYEELLNDTSTTLPTYHEKIMIAQEIQEEFENLHVDIDELIDTANQYENDAVVAKMKKIVPEFISMNSAFELLDK
;
A
#
# COMPACT_ATOMS: atom_id res chain seq x y z
N GLN A 1 -7.87 20.77 4.69
CA GLN A 1 -6.94 21.36 5.66
C GLN A 1 -6.45 22.75 5.22
N ILE A 2 -6.11 22.96 3.94
CA ILE A 2 -5.73 24.30 3.42
C ILE A 2 -6.91 25.26 3.49
N ALA A 3 -8.11 24.82 3.08
CA ALA A 3 -9.32 25.65 3.11
C ALA A 3 -9.74 26.05 4.53
N GLU A 4 -9.38 25.25 5.52
CA GLU A 4 -9.63 25.47 6.94
C GLU A 4 -8.55 26.35 7.61
N GLY A 5 -7.51 26.76 6.85
CA GLY A 5 -6.40 27.57 7.38
C GLY A 5 -5.23 26.74 7.92
N GLY A 6 -5.23 25.44 7.76
CA GLY A 6 -4.18 24.53 8.23
C GLY A 6 -4.28 24.16 9.72
N PRO A 7 -3.25 23.51 10.30
CA PRO A 7 -2.04 23.04 9.63
C PRO A 7 -2.33 21.84 8.70
N ILE A 8 -1.45 21.62 7.70
CA ILE A 8 -1.41 20.34 6.99
C ILE A 8 -0.67 19.33 7.86
N THR A 9 -1.28 18.18 8.11
CA THR A 9 -0.67 17.11 8.88
C THR A 9 -0.04 16.07 7.97
N ILE A 10 1.20 15.67 8.24
CA ILE A 10 1.95 14.62 7.54
C ILE A 10 2.49 13.66 8.59
N THR A 11 2.47 12.37 8.29
CA THR A 11 2.88 11.34 9.25
C THR A 11 4.40 11.23 9.39
N HIS A 12 5.16 11.46 8.31
CA HIS A 12 6.63 11.46 8.36
C HIS A 12 7.20 12.34 7.24
N PRO A 13 8.32 13.05 7.45
CA PRO A 13 8.91 13.94 6.43
C PRO A 13 9.41 13.21 5.19
N ASP A 14 9.82 11.95 5.32
CA ASP A 14 10.35 11.15 4.22
C ASP A 14 9.33 10.18 3.61
N ILE A 15 8.07 10.25 4.05
CA ILE A 15 7.03 9.37 3.52
C ILE A 15 6.82 9.61 2.03
N ILE A 16 6.82 8.53 1.28
CA ILE A 16 6.54 8.54 -0.16
C ILE A 16 5.26 7.77 -0.47
N ARG A 17 4.56 8.18 -1.53
CA ARG A 17 3.42 7.44 -2.07
C ARG A 17 3.42 7.53 -3.58
N TYR A 18 2.79 6.57 -4.21
CA TYR A 18 2.55 6.56 -5.65
C TYR A 18 1.16 7.10 -5.93
N PHE A 19 1.02 7.78 -7.05
CA PHE A 19 -0.24 8.38 -7.45
C PHE A 19 -0.58 8.01 -8.90
N MET A 20 -1.83 7.70 -9.10
CA MET A 20 -2.41 7.47 -10.41
C MET A 20 -3.71 8.26 -10.51
N THR A 21 -4.00 8.83 -11.66
CA THR A 21 -5.28 9.52 -11.86
C THR A 21 -6.40 8.51 -11.99
N ILE A 22 -7.61 8.88 -11.58
CA ILE A 22 -8.78 8.00 -11.67
C ILE A 22 -9.04 7.53 -13.12
N PRO A 23 -9.00 8.40 -14.14
CA PRO A 23 -9.15 7.95 -15.53
C PRO A 23 -8.10 6.94 -15.97
N GLU A 24 -6.83 7.14 -15.59
CA GLU A 24 -5.74 6.21 -15.89
C GLU A 24 -5.97 4.85 -15.20
N ALA A 25 -6.32 4.84 -13.92
CA ALA A 25 -6.64 3.61 -13.20
C ALA A 25 -7.80 2.85 -13.86
N CYS A 26 -8.88 3.55 -14.24
CA CYS A 26 -10.02 2.94 -14.91
C CYS A 26 -9.62 2.33 -16.27
N GLN A 27 -8.80 3.03 -17.06
CA GLN A 27 -8.34 2.51 -18.35
C GLN A 27 -7.49 1.25 -18.17
N LEU A 28 -6.54 1.25 -17.23
CA LEU A 28 -5.69 0.08 -16.95
C LEU A 28 -6.51 -1.13 -16.48
N VAL A 29 -7.53 -0.92 -15.65
CA VAL A 29 -8.43 -2.01 -15.21
C VAL A 29 -9.23 -2.58 -16.36
N LEU A 30 -9.76 -1.74 -17.25
CA LEU A 30 -10.49 -2.20 -18.45
C LEU A 30 -9.56 -2.98 -19.39
N GLU A 31 -8.34 -2.50 -19.59
CA GLU A 31 -7.34 -3.16 -20.43
C GLU A 31 -6.92 -4.51 -19.85
N ALA A 32 -6.64 -4.57 -18.53
CA ALA A 32 -6.34 -5.82 -17.84
C ALA A 32 -7.49 -6.83 -17.95
N GLY A 33 -8.75 -6.34 -17.79
CA GLY A 33 -9.93 -7.19 -17.94
C GLY A 33 -10.12 -7.73 -19.36
N ALA A 34 -9.70 -6.96 -20.38
CA ALA A 34 -9.79 -7.39 -21.79
C ALA A 34 -8.71 -8.42 -22.18
N MET A 35 -7.52 -8.38 -21.51
CA MET A 35 -6.43 -9.31 -21.83
C MET A 35 -6.45 -10.58 -20.96
N GLY A 36 -7.21 -10.61 -19.88
CA GLY A 36 -7.22 -11.69 -18.89
C GLY A 36 -7.79 -12.99 -19.46
N ASN A 37 -7.17 -14.12 -19.07
CA ASN A 37 -7.65 -15.46 -19.35
C ASN A 37 -8.24 -16.16 -18.12
N GLY A 38 -8.07 -15.54 -16.94
CA GLY A 38 -8.55 -16.00 -15.64
C GLY A 38 -7.42 -16.52 -14.74
N GLY A 39 -7.44 -16.05 -13.49
CA GLY A 39 -6.46 -16.44 -12.46
C GLY A 39 -5.18 -15.60 -12.44
N GLU A 40 -4.99 -14.66 -13.39
CA GLU A 40 -3.83 -13.78 -13.38
C GLU A 40 -4.00 -12.64 -12.36
N ILE A 41 -2.88 -12.24 -11.75
CA ILE A 41 -2.78 -11.03 -10.94
C ILE A 41 -2.07 -9.97 -11.76
N TYR A 42 -2.77 -8.90 -12.12
CA TYR A 42 -2.19 -7.79 -12.88
C TYR A 42 -1.61 -6.72 -11.96
N ILE A 43 -0.40 -6.30 -12.30
CA ILE A 43 0.34 -5.24 -11.60
C ILE A 43 0.46 -4.05 -12.54
N PHE A 44 0.16 -2.86 -12.04
CA PHE A 44 0.27 -1.63 -12.80
C PHE A 44 1.55 -0.87 -12.45
N ASP A 45 2.23 -0.35 -13.47
CA ASP A 45 3.33 0.58 -13.26
C ASP A 45 2.78 1.90 -12.69
N MET A 46 3.11 2.16 -11.44
CA MET A 46 2.69 3.36 -10.71
C MET A 46 3.58 4.59 -10.99
N GLY A 47 4.58 4.44 -11.85
CA GLY A 47 5.52 5.50 -12.19
C GLY A 47 6.46 5.86 -11.03
N LYS A 48 6.71 7.16 -10.85
CA LYS A 48 7.69 7.64 -9.85
C LYS A 48 7.03 7.92 -8.49
N PRO A 49 7.70 7.57 -7.39
CA PRO A 49 7.22 7.91 -6.05
C PRO A 49 7.25 9.43 -5.82
N VAL A 50 6.30 9.92 -5.04
CA VAL A 50 6.17 11.32 -4.67
C VAL A 50 6.34 11.47 -3.17
N LYS A 51 7.26 12.34 -2.72
CA LYS A 51 7.35 12.74 -1.32
C LYS A 51 6.11 13.55 -0.93
N ILE A 52 5.41 13.13 0.11
CA ILE A 52 4.17 13.78 0.54
C ILE A 52 4.41 15.22 1.00
N ILE A 53 5.55 15.49 1.64
CA ILE A 53 5.90 16.86 2.04
C ILE A 53 6.05 17.82 0.84
N ASP A 54 6.60 17.33 -0.28
CA ASP A 54 6.76 18.14 -1.49
C ASP A 54 5.40 18.37 -2.18
N LEU A 55 4.53 17.36 -2.17
CA LEU A 55 3.16 17.49 -2.65
C LEU A 55 2.41 18.54 -1.81
N ALA A 56 2.48 18.46 -0.47
CA ALA A 56 1.84 19.41 0.43
C ALA A 56 2.32 20.85 0.15
N ARG A 57 3.63 21.06 0.02
CA ARG A 57 4.19 22.38 -0.33
C ARG A 57 3.68 22.91 -1.67
N LYS A 58 3.58 22.03 -2.68
CA LYS A 58 3.02 22.40 -3.99
C LYS A 58 1.55 22.79 -3.89
N MET A 59 0.74 22.02 -3.16
CA MET A 59 -0.67 22.30 -2.97
C MET A 59 -0.92 23.62 -2.23
N ILE A 60 -0.13 23.93 -1.19
CA ILE A 60 -0.20 25.22 -0.49
C ILE A 60 0.07 26.37 -1.47
N LYS A 61 1.13 26.26 -2.29
CA LYS A 61 1.47 27.28 -3.30
C LYS A 61 0.37 27.44 -4.36
N LEU A 62 -0.21 26.34 -4.85
CA LEU A 62 -1.30 26.37 -5.83
C LEU A 62 -2.57 27.03 -5.26
N ALA A 63 -2.79 26.92 -3.95
CA ALA A 63 -3.88 27.62 -3.25
C ALA A 63 -3.59 29.11 -2.99
N GLY A 64 -2.43 29.64 -3.42
CA GLY A 64 -2.04 31.04 -3.26
C GLY A 64 -1.38 31.38 -1.92
N PHE A 65 -1.03 30.39 -1.10
CA PHE A 65 -0.40 30.57 0.20
C PHE A 65 1.10 30.27 0.19
N ILE A 66 1.80 30.77 1.20
CA ILE A 66 3.24 30.52 1.41
C ILE A 66 3.39 29.39 2.44
N PRO A 67 4.01 28.25 2.05
CA PRO A 67 4.29 27.16 2.97
C PRO A 67 5.10 27.63 4.18
N GLU A 68 4.79 27.10 5.34
CA GLU A 68 5.40 27.39 6.64
C GLU A 68 5.18 28.83 7.16
N LYS A 69 4.70 29.75 6.33
CA LYS A 69 4.34 31.10 6.73
C LYS A 69 2.84 31.23 6.96
N ASP A 70 2.06 31.01 5.91
CA ASP A 70 0.60 31.12 5.95
C ASP A 70 -0.05 29.80 6.39
N ILE A 71 0.45 28.67 5.89
CA ILE A 71 -0.01 27.33 6.23
C ILE A 71 1.19 26.51 6.75
N LYS A 72 1.10 26.08 8.02
CA LYS A 72 2.11 25.21 8.65
C LYS A 72 1.96 23.78 8.20
N ILE A 73 3.10 23.05 8.14
CA ILE A 73 3.14 21.60 7.94
C ILE A 73 3.55 20.98 9.28
N GLN A 74 2.71 20.13 9.83
CA GLN A 74 2.93 19.47 11.12
C GLN A 74 3.19 17.97 10.91
N ILE A 75 4.28 17.47 11.49
CA ILE A 75 4.58 16.03 11.52
C ILE A 75 3.88 15.43 12.74
N VAL A 76 3.02 14.44 12.52
CA VAL A 76 2.18 13.82 13.57
C VAL A 76 2.61 12.41 13.97
N GLY A 77 3.65 11.84 13.31
CA GLY A 77 4.11 10.47 13.53
C GLY A 77 3.42 9.46 12.63
N LEU A 78 4.11 8.33 12.38
CA LEU A 78 3.55 7.22 11.61
C LEU A 78 2.43 6.53 12.40
N ARG A 79 1.40 6.09 11.70
CA ARG A 79 0.30 5.32 12.26
C ARG A 79 0.73 3.84 12.40
N PRO A 80 0.11 3.08 13.32
CA PRO A 80 0.32 1.63 13.36
C PRO A 80 0.06 0.99 11.99
N GLY A 81 1.00 0.19 11.53
CA GLY A 81 0.93 -0.46 10.20
C GLY A 81 1.27 0.43 9.00
N GLU A 82 1.57 1.73 9.21
CA GLU A 82 1.90 2.62 8.10
C GLU A 82 3.35 2.40 7.63
N LYS A 83 3.49 2.06 6.34
CA LYS A 83 4.81 1.94 5.70
C LYS A 83 5.37 3.31 5.34
N LEU A 84 6.66 3.54 5.65
CA LEU A 84 7.38 4.74 5.23
C LEU A 84 7.58 4.75 3.71
N TYR A 85 7.93 3.59 3.16
CA TYR A 85 8.09 3.34 1.72
C TYR A 85 7.13 2.23 1.31
N GLU A 86 6.42 2.42 0.20
CA GLU A 86 5.60 1.37 -0.39
C GLU A 86 6.49 0.37 -1.15
N GLU A 87 6.24 -0.90 -0.97
CA GLU A 87 6.85 -1.97 -1.73
C GLU A 87 6.04 -2.19 -3.01
N LEU A 88 6.69 -1.98 -4.15
CA LEU A 88 6.07 -2.29 -5.44
C LEU A 88 6.51 -3.71 -5.86
N LEU A 89 5.56 -4.52 -6.29
CA LEU A 89 5.81 -5.82 -6.93
C LEU A 89 6.35 -5.63 -8.35
N ASN A 90 7.35 -4.76 -8.54
CA ASN A 90 7.93 -4.41 -9.84
C ASN A 90 9.24 -5.12 -10.13
N ASP A 91 9.59 -6.15 -9.36
CA ASP A 91 10.79 -6.93 -9.64
C ASP A 91 10.56 -7.75 -10.91
N THR A 92 11.39 -7.50 -11.93
CA THR A 92 11.33 -8.21 -13.21
C THR A 92 11.56 -9.73 -13.07
N SER A 93 12.10 -10.18 -11.93
CA SER A 93 12.25 -11.59 -11.60
C SER A 93 10.93 -12.25 -11.19
N THR A 94 9.95 -11.44 -10.74
CA THR A 94 8.65 -11.90 -10.24
C THR A 94 7.47 -11.44 -11.10
N THR A 95 7.72 -10.83 -12.27
CA THR A 95 6.68 -10.35 -13.18
C THR A 95 6.92 -10.77 -14.62
N LEU A 96 5.83 -10.99 -15.35
CA LEU A 96 5.82 -11.20 -16.79
C LEU A 96 5.29 -9.94 -17.51
N PRO A 97 5.92 -9.51 -18.61
CA PRO A 97 5.43 -8.41 -19.39
C PRO A 97 4.15 -8.78 -20.14
N THR A 98 3.30 -7.78 -20.40
CA THR A 98 2.16 -7.90 -21.31
C THR A 98 2.42 -7.08 -22.59
N TYR A 99 1.45 -7.04 -23.51
CA TYR A 99 1.53 -6.15 -24.68
C TYR A 99 1.35 -4.66 -24.29
N HIS A 100 0.86 -4.39 -23.10
CA HIS A 100 0.67 -3.04 -22.58
C HIS A 100 1.84 -2.66 -21.66
N GLU A 101 2.56 -1.58 -21.99
CA GLU A 101 3.80 -1.18 -21.30
C GLU A 101 3.67 -0.92 -19.78
N LYS A 102 2.45 -0.57 -19.33
CA LYS A 102 2.16 -0.29 -17.91
C LYS A 102 1.47 -1.43 -17.17
N ILE A 103 1.28 -2.58 -17.80
CA ILE A 103 0.61 -3.73 -17.20
C ILE A 103 1.54 -4.94 -17.23
N MET A 104 1.78 -5.52 -16.07
CA MET A 104 2.56 -6.73 -15.88
C MET A 104 1.68 -7.80 -15.23
N ILE A 105 2.08 -9.06 -15.33
CA ILE A 105 1.44 -10.18 -14.62
C ILE A 105 2.39 -10.64 -13.52
N ALA A 106 1.90 -10.74 -12.28
CA ALA A 106 2.65 -11.29 -11.17
C ALA A 106 2.92 -12.78 -11.40
N GLN A 107 4.15 -13.20 -11.08
CA GLN A 107 4.52 -14.61 -10.98
C GLN A 107 4.53 -14.99 -9.50
N GLU A 108 3.34 -15.25 -8.96
CA GLU A 108 3.19 -15.67 -7.57
C GLU A 108 3.31 -17.18 -7.42
N ILE A 109 3.84 -17.61 -6.28
CA ILE A 109 3.79 -19.00 -5.89
C ILE A 109 2.35 -19.36 -5.57
N GLN A 110 1.80 -20.33 -6.26
CA GLN A 110 0.44 -20.81 -5.98
C GLN A 110 0.48 -21.75 -4.78
N GLU A 111 -0.24 -21.37 -3.73
CA GLU A 111 -0.50 -22.26 -2.59
C GLU A 111 -1.64 -23.23 -2.94
N GLU A 112 -1.54 -24.47 -2.42
CA GLU A 112 -2.60 -25.44 -2.56
C GLU A 112 -3.83 -24.98 -1.76
N PHE A 113 -4.97 -24.84 -2.44
CA PHE A 113 -6.22 -24.31 -1.85
C PHE A 113 -6.64 -25.07 -0.58
N GLU A 114 -6.48 -26.40 -0.57
CA GLU A 114 -6.85 -27.26 0.56
C GLU A 114 -6.07 -26.91 1.84
N ASN A 115 -4.80 -26.57 1.73
CA ASN A 115 -3.97 -26.17 2.85
C ASN A 115 -4.32 -24.76 3.32
N LEU A 116 -4.41 -23.83 2.37
CA LEU A 116 -4.73 -22.43 2.65
C LEU A 116 -6.12 -22.26 3.28
N HIS A 117 -7.12 -23.04 2.84
CA HIS A 117 -8.46 -23.02 3.38
C HIS A 117 -8.48 -23.34 4.88
N VAL A 118 -7.74 -24.38 5.30
CA VAL A 118 -7.65 -24.76 6.72
C VAL A 118 -7.02 -23.65 7.57
N ASP A 119 -5.92 -23.07 7.09
CA ASP A 119 -5.25 -21.96 7.78
C ASP A 119 -6.14 -20.71 7.90
N ILE A 120 -6.95 -20.43 6.86
CA ILE A 120 -7.94 -19.32 6.88
C ILE A 120 -9.05 -19.59 7.88
N ASP A 121 -9.62 -20.79 7.90
CA ASP A 121 -10.68 -21.16 8.84
C ASP A 121 -10.19 -21.04 10.29
N GLU A 122 -8.98 -21.55 10.57
CA GLU A 122 -8.35 -21.38 11.88
C GLU A 122 -8.10 -19.91 12.25
N LEU A 123 -7.73 -19.06 11.27
CA LEU A 123 -7.57 -17.63 11.49
C LEU A 123 -8.91 -16.97 11.87
N ILE A 124 -9.98 -17.31 11.16
CA ILE A 124 -11.33 -16.82 11.44
C ILE A 124 -11.77 -17.23 12.86
N ASP A 125 -11.57 -18.49 13.23
CA ASP A 125 -11.92 -19.00 14.56
C ASP A 125 -11.13 -18.27 15.66
N THR A 126 -9.82 -18.02 15.44
CA THR A 126 -8.99 -17.27 16.37
C THR A 126 -9.44 -15.81 16.49
N ALA A 127 -9.82 -15.18 15.38
CA ALA A 127 -10.33 -13.81 15.37
C ALA A 127 -11.63 -13.66 16.18
N ASN A 128 -12.49 -14.68 16.14
CA ASN A 128 -13.73 -14.70 16.92
C ASN A 128 -13.51 -14.81 18.44
N GLN A 129 -12.29 -15.17 18.87
CA GLN A 129 -11.92 -15.22 20.29
C GLN A 129 -11.35 -13.89 20.80
N TYR A 130 -11.16 -12.90 19.90
CA TYR A 130 -10.62 -11.56 20.20
C TYR A 130 -9.19 -11.56 20.77
N GLU A 131 -8.40 -12.59 20.50
CA GLU A 131 -7.01 -12.70 20.91
C GLU A 131 -6.08 -12.13 19.82
N ASN A 132 -5.86 -10.82 19.83
CA ASN A 132 -5.15 -10.11 18.77
C ASN A 132 -3.73 -10.65 18.51
N ASP A 133 -2.96 -11.01 19.54
CA ASP A 133 -1.60 -11.55 19.36
C ASP A 133 -1.63 -12.90 18.63
N ALA A 134 -2.59 -13.77 18.96
CA ALA A 134 -2.77 -15.05 18.29
C ALA A 134 -3.22 -14.88 16.84
N VAL A 135 -4.10 -13.91 16.57
CA VAL A 135 -4.53 -13.55 15.21
C VAL A 135 -3.33 -13.11 14.37
N VAL A 136 -2.53 -12.16 14.87
CA VAL A 136 -1.35 -11.65 14.14
C VAL A 136 -0.30 -12.75 13.95
N ALA A 137 -0.08 -13.61 14.93
CA ALA A 137 0.83 -14.75 14.78
C ALA A 137 0.38 -15.72 13.70
N LYS A 138 -0.93 -16.00 13.58
CA LYS A 138 -1.48 -16.82 12.48
C LYS A 138 -1.38 -16.11 11.13
N MET A 139 -1.66 -14.80 11.05
CA MET A 139 -1.46 -14.02 9.82
C MET A 139 -0.02 -14.15 9.30
N LYS A 140 0.99 -14.04 10.20
CA LYS A 140 2.40 -14.20 9.85
C LYS A 140 2.78 -15.62 9.41
N LYS A 141 2.06 -16.63 9.90
CA LYS A 141 2.22 -18.01 9.43
C LYS A 141 1.71 -18.18 7.99
N ILE A 142 0.56 -17.56 7.66
CA ILE A 142 -0.04 -17.60 6.33
C ILE A 142 0.74 -16.74 5.34
N VAL A 143 1.21 -15.56 5.78
CA VAL A 143 1.96 -14.59 4.97
C VAL A 143 3.30 -14.31 5.66
N PRO A 144 4.34 -15.12 5.40
CA PRO A 144 5.63 -15.03 6.11
C PRO A 144 6.34 -13.68 5.96
N GLU A 145 6.11 -12.96 4.86
CA GLU A 145 6.65 -11.63 4.58
C GLU A 145 5.91 -10.50 5.28
N PHE A 146 4.79 -10.79 5.97
CA PHE A 146 4.02 -9.77 6.67
C PHE A 146 4.79 -9.23 7.89
N ILE A 147 5.07 -7.92 7.89
CA ILE A 147 5.76 -7.18 8.95
C ILE A 147 4.79 -6.20 9.61
N SER A 148 4.74 -6.20 10.95
CA SER A 148 3.82 -5.40 11.77
C SER A 148 4.38 -4.00 12.07
N MET A 149 4.72 -3.23 11.06
CA MET A 149 5.40 -1.92 11.20
C MET A 149 4.66 -0.95 12.13
N ASN A 150 5.41 -0.28 13.02
CA ASN A 150 4.91 0.77 13.92
C ASN A 150 3.74 0.33 14.80
N SER A 151 3.69 -0.94 15.21
CA SER A 151 2.60 -1.48 16.01
C SER A 151 3.10 -2.26 17.22
N ALA A 152 2.20 -2.57 18.17
CA ALA A 152 2.50 -3.40 19.33
C ALA A 152 2.92 -4.84 18.96
N PHE A 153 2.66 -5.25 17.71
CA PHE A 153 2.92 -6.61 17.21
C PHE A 153 4.29 -6.78 16.55
N GLU A 154 5.15 -5.75 16.55
CA GLU A 154 6.54 -5.86 16.06
C GLU A 154 7.34 -6.91 16.80
N LEU A 155 6.99 -7.21 18.06
CA LEU A 155 7.60 -8.30 18.82
C LEU A 155 7.37 -9.68 18.22
N LEU A 156 6.38 -9.82 17.33
CA LEU A 156 6.07 -11.05 16.59
C LEU A 156 6.77 -11.11 15.24
N ASP A 157 7.45 -10.02 14.82
CA ASP A 157 8.29 -10.01 13.62
C ASP A 157 9.57 -10.83 13.87
N LYS A 158 9.95 -11.68 12.92
CA LYS A 158 11.13 -12.53 13.03
C LYS A 158 12.20 -12.07 12.04
#